data_7858e42fcdb5058443aa318ad00d1d8f
#
_entry.id   7858e42fcdb5058443aa318ad00d1d8f
#
_cell.length_a   1.000
_cell.length_b   1.000
_cell.length_c   1.000
_cell.angle_alpha   90.00
_cell.angle_beta   90.00
_cell.angle_gamma   90.00
#
_symmetry.space_group_name_H-M   'P 1'
#
loop_
_entity.id
_entity.type
_entity.pdbx_description
1 polymer ?
#
loop_
_entity_poly.entity_id
_entity_poly.type
_entity_poly.pdbx_seq_one_letter_code
_entity_poly.pdbx_strand_id
1 'polypeptide(L)'
;NGELAVSSYTLQEDDFDHPRLRQLRSRERLDDGIAPGRTQFEKIVLLRAWVRRQWDPAGSFYYPPWDAVEILDLARKHDNRGFCAQYAVVFLQACQSLGIHARYVDLPGHFVVAVWSDDYNRWVLMDPSNDIHFERDGVPMRGRDLHHAYWSGDLRGMARVESEGRRRDLTPGDLSHYRLYSIGRSANQLAKPVEVKSNGRWTKLVRASDYRTYPRVGGDPLVISSDFLAWRGNEGEDSFSQRPETMDQDEFRYAINQTVIFLANQRLTDRVLKVGLLNSNSPTFARFLIRSDEAADWLPTPSAAIKWRLHPGTNRLSARIETRHGWRGTISSMRVFYKPPLFESLPSFRGGLLKLVG
;
A
#
# COMPACT_ATOMS: atom_id res chain seq x y z
N ASN A 1 -1.88 -1.42 20.00
CA ASN A 1 -2.07 -2.15 18.76
C ASN A 1 -3.49 -1.86 18.30
N GLY A 2 -3.64 -1.23 17.12
CA GLY A 2 -4.92 -1.14 16.47
C GLY A 2 -5.39 -2.54 16.07
N GLU A 3 -6.69 -2.68 15.84
CA GLU A 3 -7.26 -3.91 15.31
C GLU A 3 -6.63 -4.22 13.94
N LEU A 4 -6.20 -5.45 13.75
CA LEU A 4 -5.62 -5.88 12.49
C LEU A 4 -6.76 -6.08 11.48
N ALA A 5 -6.86 -5.19 10.50
CA ALA A 5 -7.81 -5.36 9.41
C ALA A 5 -7.28 -6.48 8.48
N VAL A 6 -8.05 -7.55 8.35
CA VAL A 6 -7.72 -8.69 7.50
C VAL A 6 -8.78 -8.81 6.41
N SER A 7 -8.34 -8.83 5.15
CA SER A 7 -9.24 -9.04 4.02
C SER A 7 -9.62 -10.52 3.89
N SER A 8 -10.87 -10.81 3.55
CA SER A 8 -11.32 -12.14 3.14
C SER A 8 -10.83 -12.52 1.74
N TYR A 9 -10.35 -11.54 0.96
CA TYR A 9 -9.77 -11.73 -0.36
C TYR A 9 -8.25 -11.62 -0.31
N THR A 10 -7.57 -12.57 -0.92
CA THR A 10 -6.12 -12.49 -1.10
C THR A 10 -5.80 -11.47 -2.20
N LEU A 11 -4.98 -10.46 -1.85
CA LEU A 11 -4.40 -9.57 -2.84
C LEU A 11 -3.33 -10.34 -3.61
N GLN A 12 -3.50 -10.42 -4.93
CA GLN A 12 -2.51 -10.99 -5.83
C GLN A 12 -1.68 -9.87 -6.43
N GLU A 13 -0.39 -9.92 -6.26
CA GLU A 13 0.55 -8.94 -6.78
C GLU A 13 1.48 -9.58 -7.81
N ASP A 14 1.97 -8.77 -8.75
CA ASP A 14 3.11 -9.15 -9.57
C ASP A 14 4.32 -9.42 -8.65
N ASP A 15 5.20 -10.32 -9.07
CA ASP A 15 6.48 -10.44 -8.41
C ASP A 15 7.21 -9.10 -8.51
N PHE A 16 7.51 -8.47 -7.37
CA PHE A 16 8.21 -7.19 -7.29
C PHE A 16 9.60 -7.25 -7.95
N ASP A 17 10.15 -8.46 -8.10
CA ASP A 17 11.40 -8.73 -8.82
C ASP A 17 11.17 -9.15 -10.28
N HIS A 18 9.95 -9.00 -10.82
CA HIS A 18 9.63 -9.35 -12.20
C HIS A 18 10.56 -8.60 -13.19
N PRO A 19 11.08 -9.27 -14.23
CA PRO A 19 12.02 -8.65 -15.17
C PRO A 19 11.55 -7.35 -15.81
N ARG A 20 10.25 -7.23 -16.11
CA ARG A 20 9.66 -6.00 -16.66
C ARG A 20 9.65 -4.86 -15.65
N LEU A 21 9.41 -5.14 -14.37
CA LEU A 21 9.46 -4.13 -13.30
C LEU A 21 10.91 -3.65 -13.08
N ARG A 22 11.88 -4.57 -13.08
CA ARG A 22 13.30 -4.20 -13.03
C ARG A 22 13.71 -3.36 -14.23
N GLN A 23 13.27 -3.74 -15.45
CA GLN A 23 13.52 -2.97 -16.66
C GLN A 23 12.92 -1.56 -16.58
N LEU A 24 11.67 -1.42 -16.11
CA LEU A 24 11.03 -0.14 -15.90
C LEU A 24 11.87 0.73 -14.95
N ARG A 25 12.20 0.21 -13.76
CA ARG A 25 12.97 0.92 -12.73
C ARG A 25 14.32 1.42 -13.24
N SER A 26 15.10 0.54 -13.90
CA SER A 26 16.43 0.89 -14.37
C SER A 26 16.40 1.83 -15.59
N ARG A 27 15.55 1.55 -16.58
CA ARG A 27 15.42 2.37 -17.79
C ARG A 27 14.98 3.80 -17.49
N GLU A 28 14.01 3.92 -16.59
CA GLU A 28 13.44 5.21 -16.22
C GLU A 28 14.20 5.90 -15.08
N ARG A 29 15.23 5.26 -14.53
CA ARG A 29 16.02 5.77 -13.40
C ARG A 29 15.13 6.22 -12.22
N LEU A 30 14.15 5.38 -11.87
CA LEU A 30 13.12 5.77 -10.90
C LEU A 30 13.70 6.08 -9.53
N ASP A 31 14.78 5.41 -9.13
CA ASP A 31 15.48 5.69 -7.87
C ASP A 31 16.00 7.12 -7.80
N ASP A 32 16.56 7.62 -8.89
CA ASP A 32 17.06 9.01 -8.95
C ASP A 32 15.88 9.99 -8.92
N GLY A 33 14.79 9.67 -9.62
CA GLY A 33 13.59 10.50 -9.68
C GLY A 33 12.92 10.71 -8.32
N ILE A 34 13.00 9.73 -7.43
CA ILE A 34 12.40 9.80 -6.09
C ILE A 34 13.41 10.15 -4.98
N ALA A 35 14.71 10.22 -5.29
CA ALA A 35 15.77 10.49 -4.30
C ALA A 35 15.55 11.77 -3.47
N PRO A 36 14.97 12.87 -4.01
CA PRO A 36 14.70 14.07 -3.22
C PRO A 36 13.69 13.86 -2.08
N GLY A 37 12.82 12.84 -2.17
CA GLY A 37 11.84 12.55 -1.12
C GLY A 37 12.49 11.99 0.14
N ARG A 38 12.18 12.57 1.29
CA ARG A 38 12.72 12.19 2.61
C ARG A 38 11.91 11.05 3.24
N THR A 39 10.61 11.01 2.96
CA THR A 39 9.68 9.99 3.45
C THR A 39 9.19 9.12 2.30
N GLN A 40 8.58 7.98 2.61
CA GLN A 40 7.96 7.13 1.59
C GLN A 40 6.85 7.88 0.84
N PHE A 41 6.03 8.64 1.57
CA PHE A 41 4.93 9.39 0.97
C PHE A 41 5.43 10.48 0.02
N GLU A 42 6.46 11.25 0.39
CA GLU A 42 7.09 12.22 -0.51
C GLU A 42 7.60 11.54 -1.80
N LYS A 43 8.20 10.36 -1.70
CA LYS A 43 8.65 9.57 -2.85
C LYS A 43 7.49 9.11 -3.73
N ILE A 44 6.37 8.72 -3.14
CA ILE A 44 5.14 8.37 -3.87
C ILE A 44 4.62 9.58 -4.66
N VAL A 45 4.60 10.77 -4.04
CA VAL A 45 4.18 12.01 -4.70
C VAL A 45 5.12 12.37 -5.87
N LEU A 46 6.44 12.26 -5.68
CA LEU A 46 7.42 12.48 -6.74
C LEU A 46 7.24 11.52 -7.92
N LEU A 47 6.98 10.25 -7.61
CA LEU A 47 6.72 9.23 -8.61
C LEU A 47 5.44 9.52 -9.40
N ARG A 48 4.38 9.98 -8.73
CA ARG A 48 3.13 10.40 -9.38
C ARG A 48 3.38 11.57 -10.34
N ALA A 49 4.10 12.59 -9.90
CA ALA A 49 4.50 13.72 -10.73
C ALA A 49 5.35 13.29 -11.93
N TRP A 50 6.27 12.32 -11.72
CA TRP A 50 7.05 11.77 -12.82
C TRP A 50 6.14 11.13 -13.87
N VAL A 51 5.18 10.30 -13.46
CA VAL A 51 4.23 9.64 -14.39
C VAL A 51 3.44 10.69 -15.16
N ARG A 52 2.91 11.73 -14.50
CA ARG A 52 2.12 12.78 -15.16
C ARG A 52 2.88 13.46 -16.30
N ARG A 53 4.18 13.62 -16.15
CA ARG A 53 5.05 14.29 -17.14
C ARG A 53 5.44 13.44 -18.35
N GLN A 54 5.04 12.16 -18.42
CA GLN A 54 5.50 11.27 -19.48
C GLN A 54 4.84 11.57 -20.84
N TRP A 55 3.59 12.02 -20.81
CA TRP A 55 2.84 12.48 -21.99
C TRP A 55 1.72 13.41 -21.58
N ASP A 56 1.14 14.10 -22.55
CA ASP A 56 -0.08 14.86 -22.34
C ASP A 56 -1.31 13.97 -22.57
N PRO A 57 -2.38 14.10 -21.76
CA PRO A 57 -3.59 13.31 -21.94
C PRO A 57 -4.18 13.55 -23.33
N ALA A 58 -4.37 12.49 -24.07
CA ALA A 58 -5.08 12.51 -25.35
C ALA A 58 -5.82 11.18 -25.49
N GLY A 59 -6.75 11.12 -26.41
CA GLY A 59 -7.41 9.87 -26.74
C GLY A 59 -6.38 8.86 -27.23
N SER A 60 -6.48 7.63 -26.74
CA SER A 60 -5.67 6.52 -27.22
C SER A 60 -6.33 5.95 -28.47
N PHE A 61 -5.59 5.85 -29.58
CA PHE A 61 -6.07 5.19 -30.79
C PHE A 61 -6.13 3.67 -30.62
N TYR A 62 -5.28 3.16 -29.72
CA TYR A 62 -5.18 1.76 -29.35
C TYR A 62 -5.16 1.67 -27.84
N TYR A 63 -5.77 0.63 -27.30
CA TYR A 63 -5.67 0.35 -25.88
C TYR A 63 -4.43 -0.51 -25.62
N PRO A 64 -3.35 0.02 -25.05
CA PRO A 64 -2.10 -0.72 -24.90
C PRO A 64 -2.24 -1.85 -23.87
N PRO A 65 -1.40 -2.89 -23.97
CA PRO A 65 -1.32 -3.90 -22.93
C PRO A 65 -0.92 -3.26 -21.60
N TRP A 66 -1.27 -3.90 -20.50
CA TRP A 66 -0.99 -3.39 -19.16
C TRP A 66 0.47 -3.65 -18.75
N ASP A 67 1.37 -3.04 -19.49
CA ASP A 67 2.82 -3.07 -19.31
C ASP A 67 3.36 -1.65 -19.44
N ALA A 68 3.88 -1.11 -18.32
CA ALA A 68 4.33 0.26 -18.26
C ALA A 68 5.45 0.59 -19.26
N VAL A 69 6.35 -0.35 -19.51
CA VAL A 69 7.45 -0.17 -20.50
C VAL A 69 6.87 0.01 -21.89
N GLU A 70 5.86 -0.79 -22.24
CA GLU A 70 5.20 -0.72 -23.53
C GLU A 70 4.33 0.53 -23.66
N ILE A 71 3.59 0.88 -22.61
CA ILE A 71 2.78 2.10 -22.59
C ILE A 71 3.66 3.34 -22.82
N LEU A 72 4.80 3.42 -22.13
CA LEU A 72 5.75 4.52 -22.29
C LEU A 72 6.35 4.58 -23.69
N ASP A 73 6.68 3.44 -24.28
CA ASP A 73 7.19 3.39 -25.64
C ASP A 73 6.14 3.81 -26.67
N LEU A 74 4.91 3.34 -26.53
CA LEU A 74 3.79 3.73 -27.40
C LEU A 74 3.49 5.23 -27.30
N ALA A 75 3.49 5.78 -26.09
CA ALA A 75 3.23 7.19 -25.87
C ALA A 75 4.33 8.10 -26.46
N ARG A 76 5.60 7.71 -26.31
CA ARG A 76 6.75 8.54 -26.70
C ARG A 76 7.18 8.38 -28.15
N LYS A 77 7.02 7.17 -28.71
CA LYS A 77 7.56 6.83 -30.03
C LYS A 77 6.49 6.69 -31.12
N HIS A 78 5.25 6.41 -30.73
CA HIS A 78 4.17 6.05 -31.64
C HIS A 78 2.94 6.95 -31.52
N ASP A 79 3.06 8.07 -30.80
CA ASP A 79 1.98 9.05 -30.54
C ASP A 79 0.67 8.41 -30.03
N ASN A 80 0.79 7.25 -29.40
CA ASN A 80 -0.35 6.59 -28.75
C ASN A 80 -0.45 7.05 -27.30
N ARG A 81 -1.01 8.22 -27.11
CA ARG A 81 -1.11 8.89 -25.82
C ARG A 81 -2.27 8.29 -25.05
N GLY A 82 -1.97 7.58 -23.99
CA GLY A 82 -2.97 6.99 -23.12
C GLY A 82 -3.77 8.03 -22.32
N PHE A 83 -4.84 7.57 -21.71
CA PHE A 83 -5.70 8.33 -20.80
C PHE A 83 -5.52 7.85 -19.34
N CYS A 84 -6.45 8.15 -18.45
CA CYS A 84 -6.31 7.85 -17.00
C CYS A 84 -5.93 6.40 -16.70
N ALA A 85 -6.43 5.42 -17.48
CA ALA A 85 -6.09 4.01 -17.30
C ALA A 85 -4.59 3.73 -17.48
N GLN A 86 -3.96 4.29 -18.51
CA GLN A 86 -2.54 4.09 -18.79
C GLN A 86 -1.67 4.80 -17.74
N TYR A 87 -2.04 6.01 -17.31
CA TYR A 87 -1.38 6.69 -16.19
C TYR A 87 -1.44 5.84 -14.92
N ALA A 88 -2.61 5.26 -14.63
CA ALA A 88 -2.79 4.39 -13.47
C ALA A 88 -1.91 3.14 -13.53
N VAL A 89 -1.86 2.46 -14.68
CA VAL A 89 -1.00 1.27 -14.86
C VAL A 89 0.49 1.60 -14.72
N VAL A 90 0.96 2.67 -15.38
CA VAL A 90 2.37 3.07 -15.29
C VAL A 90 2.74 3.44 -13.86
N PHE A 91 1.89 4.18 -13.16
CA PHE A 91 2.14 4.55 -11.77
C PHE A 91 2.14 3.34 -10.83
N LEU A 92 1.17 2.43 -10.98
CA LEU A 92 1.08 1.21 -10.18
C LEU A 92 2.35 0.36 -10.34
N GLN A 93 2.77 0.09 -11.59
CA GLN A 93 3.96 -0.71 -11.87
C GLN A 93 5.26 -0.01 -11.45
N ALA A 94 5.32 1.32 -11.56
CA ALA A 94 6.44 2.08 -11.02
C ALA A 94 6.52 1.98 -9.48
N CYS A 95 5.39 2.04 -8.76
CA CYS A 95 5.35 1.76 -7.32
C CYS A 95 5.85 0.35 -7.01
N GLN A 96 5.34 -0.67 -7.71
CA GLN A 96 5.73 -2.06 -7.50
C GLN A 96 7.23 -2.28 -7.76
N SER A 97 7.78 -1.67 -8.81
CA SER A 97 9.21 -1.77 -9.13
C SER A 97 10.12 -1.24 -8.02
N LEU A 98 9.60 -0.35 -7.19
CA LEU A 98 10.26 0.22 -6.02
C LEU A 98 9.88 -0.51 -4.71
N GLY A 99 9.11 -1.60 -4.79
CA GLY A 99 8.65 -2.36 -3.63
C GLY A 99 7.53 -1.69 -2.84
N ILE A 100 6.82 -0.75 -3.45
CA ILE A 100 5.69 -0.04 -2.85
C ILE A 100 4.39 -0.72 -3.32
N HIS A 101 3.55 -1.13 -2.36
CA HIS A 101 2.29 -1.78 -2.65
C HIS A 101 1.28 -0.79 -3.24
N ALA A 102 0.65 -1.18 -4.34
CA ALA A 102 -0.34 -0.38 -5.03
C ALA A 102 -1.43 -1.26 -5.62
N ARG A 103 -2.64 -0.74 -5.73
CA ARG A 103 -3.77 -1.42 -6.34
C ARG A 103 -4.56 -0.47 -7.23
N TYR A 104 -5.09 -1.01 -8.30
CA TYR A 104 -5.88 -0.27 -9.26
C TYR A 104 -7.26 0.05 -8.67
N VAL A 105 -7.74 1.25 -8.92
CA VAL A 105 -9.06 1.72 -8.48
C VAL A 105 -9.85 2.16 -9.68
N ASP A 106 -11.05 1.62 -9.81
CA ASP A 106 -11.99 1.98 -10.87
C ASP A 106 -13.16 2.78 -10.29
N LEU A 107 -13.36 3.92 -10.91
CA LEU A 107 -14.40 4.89 -10.60
C LEU A 107 -15.25 5.12 -11.87
N PRO A 108 -16.50 5.61 -11.77
CA PRO A 108 -17.28 5.98 -12.93
C PRO A 108 -16.58 6.98 -13.83
N GLY A 109 -16.15 6.51 -15.00
CA GLY A 109 -15.47 7.34 -15.99
C GLY A 109 -14.05 7.78 -15.64
N HIS A 110 -13.41 7.17 -14.63
CA HIS A 110 -12.06 7.52 -14.22
C HIS A 110 -11.31 6.37 -13.56
N PHE A 111 -9.98 6.32 -13.74
CA PHE A 111 -9.11 5.33 -13.13
C PHE A 111 -8.00 5.99 -12.33
N VAL A 112 -7.78 5.49 -11.13
CA VAL A 112 -6.79 5.99 -10.19
C VAL A 112 -6.09 4.84 -9.48
N VAL A 113 -5.21 5.13 -8.53
CA VAL A 113 -4.43 4.10 -7.81
C VAL A 113 -4.51 4.34 -6.31
N ALA A 114 -4.79 3.28 -5.55
CA ALA A 114 -4.59 3.29 -4.11
C ALA A 114 -3.19 2.74 -3.82
N VAL A 115 -2.37 3.51 -3.12
CA VAL A 115 -0.99 3.16 -2.74
C VAL A 115 -0.90 3.03 -1.24
N TRP A 116 -0.24 2.00 -0.75
CA TRP A 116 0.03 1.87 0.67
C TRP A 116 1.13 2.83 1.11
N SER A 117 0.85 3.63 2.13
CA SER A 117 1.83 4.49 2.78
C SER A 117 2.16 3.96 4.18
N ASP A 118 3.39 3.54 4.40
CA ASP A 118 3.90 3.15 5.71
C ASP A 118 3.97 4.35 6.67
N ASP A 119 4.17 5.57 6.14
CA ASP A 119 4.22 6.80 6.95
C ASP A 119 2.86 7.10 7.60
N TYR A 120 1.77 6.89 6.85
CA TYR A 120 0.41 7.15 7.31
C TYR A 120 -0.34 5.89 7.75
N ASN A 121 0.26 4.71 7.60
CA ASN A 121 -0.37 3.42 7.93
C ASN A 121 -1.75 3.25 7.27
N ARG A 122 -1.84 3.56 5.99
CA ARG A 122 -3.09 3.50 5.23
C ARG A 122 -2.89 3.43 3.73
N TRP A 123 -3.92 2.98 3.04
CA TRP A 123 -4.05 3.20 1.61
C TRP A 123 -4.33 4.66 1.33
N VAL A 124 -3.59 5.28 0.44
CA VAL A 124 -3.76 6.66 -0.01
C VAL A 124 -4.17 6.65 -1.47
N LEU A 125 -5.16 7.47 -1.82
CA LEU A 125 -5.56 7.58 -3.20
C LEU A 125 -4.68 8.57 -3.95
N MET A 126 -4.15 8.13 -5.09
CA MET A 126 -3.34 8.91 -6.01
C MET A 126 -3.98 8.95 -7.39
N ASP A 127 -4.11 10.13 -7.96
CA ASP A 127 -4.55 10.33 -9.34
C ASP A 127 -3.35 10.78 -10.19
N PRO A 128 -2.68 9.85 -10.88
CA PRO A 128 -1.49 10.20 -11.65
C PRO A 128 -1.80 10.94 -12.95
N SER A 129 -3.03 10.85 -13.47
CA SER A 129 -3.41 11.56 -14.70
C SER A 129 -3.64 13.05 -14.47
N ASN A 130 -4.05 13.44 -13.27
CA ASN A 130 -4.25 14.83 -12.86
C ASN A 130 -3.13 15.34 -11.93
N ASP A 131 -2.19 14.50 -11.58
CA ASP A 131 -1.11 14.78 -10.62
C ASP A 131 -1.62 15.28 -9.26
N ILE A 132 -2.63 14.63 -8.70
CA ILE A 132 -3.24 15.03 -7.43
C ILE A 132 -3.41 13.87 -6.44
N HIS A 133 -3.52 14.25 -5.18
CA HIS A 133 -4.13 13.47 -4.12
C HIS A 133 -5.07 14.39 -3.31
N PHE A 134 -5.79 13.79 -2.39
CA PHE A 134 -6.70 14.51 -1.52
C PHE A 134 -6.27 14.34 -0.07
N GLU A 135 -6.46 15.39 0.72
CA GLU A 135 -6.19 15.39 2.15
C GLU A 135 -7.39 15.92 2.93
N ARG A 136 -7.54 15.45 4.17
CA ARG A 136 -8.40 16.08 5.16
C ARG A 136 -7.52 16.48 6.35
N ASP A 137 -7.51 17.76 6.68
CA ASP A 137 -6.69 18.32 7.77
C ASP A 137 -5.21 17.92 7.68
N GLY A 138 -4.66 17.90 6.45
CA GLY A 138 -3.27 17.54 6.18
C GLY A 138 -2.99 16.03 6.17
N VAL A 139 -4.00 15.18 6.29
CA VAL A 139 -3.85 13.73 6.24
C VAL A 139 -4.35 13.19 4.89
N PRO A 140 -3.50 12.45 4.13
CA PRO A 140 -3.89 11.88 2.85
C PRO A 140 -5.07 10.92 2.97
N MET A 141 -6.03 11.04 2.05
CA MET A 141 -7.31 10.35 2.10
C MET A 141 -7.30 9.03 1.33
N ARG A 142 -8.13 8.09 1.78
CA ARG A 142 -8.46 6.86 1.06
C ARG A 142 -9.54 7.13 0.03
N GLY A 143 -9.64 6.30 -1.01
CA GLY A 143 -10.72 6.39 -1.98
C GLY A 143 -12.10 6.25 -1.35
N ARG A 144 -12.25 5.37 -0.36
CA ARG A 144 -13.52 5.21 0.37
C ARG A 144 -13.90 6.45 1.20
N ASP A 145 -12.92 7.17 1.76
CA ASP A 145 -13.20 8.40 2.50
C ASP A 145 -13.74 9.49 1.53
N LEU A 146 -13.26 9.52 0.29
CA LEU A 146 -13.77 10.39 -0.78
C LEU A 146 -15.17 9.98 -1.23
N HIS A 147 -15.43 8.67 -1.38
CA HIS A 147 -16.75 8.13 -1.66
C HIS A 147 -17.76 8.53 -0.57
N HIS A 148 -17.39 8.36 0.69
CA HIS A 148 -18.23 8.79 1.81
C HIS A 148 -18.48 10.31 1.80
N ALA A 149 -17.46 11.11 1.49
CA ALA A 149 -17.60 12.57 1.40
C ALA A 149 -18.54 12.99 0.26
N TYR A 150 -18.51 12.29 -0.88
CA TYR A 150 -19.46 12.53 -1.97
C TYR A 150 -20.92 12.38 -1.50
N TRP A 151 -21.24 11.26 -0.82
CA TRP A 151 -22.63 10.99 -0.39
C TRP A 151 -23.07 11.82 0.81
N SER A 152 -22.17 12.13 1.75
CA SER A 152 -22.48 12.95 2.93
C SER A 152 -22.47 14.46 2.66
N GLY A 153 -21.83 14.90 1.57
CA GLY A 153 -21.62 16.32 1.31
C GLY A 153 -20.63 17.01 2.26
N ASP A 154 -19.96 16.25 3.15
CA ASP A 154 -19.03 16.82 4.13
C ASP A 154 -17.62 17.00 3.55
N LEU A 155 -17.33 18.21 3.11
CA LEU A 155 -16.04 18.62 2.54
C LEU A 155 -15.13 19.39 3.52
N ARG A 156 -15.52 19.49 4.79
CA ARG A 156 -14.75 20.28 5.78
C ARG A 156 -13.33 19.78 5.93
N GLY A 157 -12.37 20.69 5.90
CA GLY A 157 -10.94 20.39 6.01
C GLY A 157 -10.35 19.62 4.83
N MET A 158 -11.11 19.41 3.76
CA MET A 158 -10.66 18.68 2.59
C MET A 158 -10.02 19.59 1.55
N ALA A 159 -8.88 19.17 1.04
CA ALA A 159 -8.14 19.84 0.00
C ALA A 159 -7.67 18.89 -1.09
N ARG A 160 -7.64 19.38 -2.33
CA ARG A 160 -6.92 18.81 -3.45
C ARG A 160 -5.47 19.31 -3.39
N VAL A 161 -4.52 18.42 -3.51
CA VAL A 161 -3.08 18.70 -3.39
C VAL A 161 -2.33 18.19 -4.61
N GLU A 162 -1.60 19.09 -5.27
CA GLU A 162 -0.72 18.78 -6.40
C GLU A 162 0.70 18.44 -5.92
N SER A 163 1.52 17.84 -6.78
CA SER A 163 2.89 17.43 -6.42
C SER A 163 3.80 18.61 -6.05
N GLU A 164 3.55 19.79 -6.61
CA GLU A 164 4.27 21.01 -6.28
C GLU A 164 3.81 21.65 -4.95
N GLY A 165 2.91 20.99 -4.22
CA GLY A 165 2.37 21.47 -2.95
C GLY A 165 1.26 22.51 -3.09
N ARG A 166 0.81 22.82 -4.31
CA ARG A 166 -0.37 23.69 -4.50
C ARG A 166 -1.59 23.01 -3.91
N ARG A 167 -2.34 23.76 -3.12
CA ARG A 167 -3.53 23.29 -2.41
C ARG A 167 -4.72 24.18 -2.75
N ARG A 168 -5.86 23.56 -2.91
CA ARG A 168 -7.15 24.26 -2.93
C ARG A 168 -8.22 23.45 -2.25
N ASP A 169 -9.20 24.11 -1.69
CA ASP A 169 -10.37 23.47 -1.09
C ASP A 169 -11.14 22.66 -2.14
N LEU A 170 -11.72 21.56 -1.70
CA LEU A 170 -12.56 20.73 -2.56
C LEU A 170 -13.91 21.41 -2.82
N THR A 171 -14.38 21.17 -4.04
CA THR A 171 -15.77 21.43 -4.43
C THR A 171 -16.52 20.12 -4.61
N PRO A 172 -17.85 20.10 -4.56
CA PRO A 172 -18.64 18.89 -4.86
C PRO A 172 -18.30 18.26 -6.23
N GLY A 173 -17.96 19.08 -7.23
CA GLY A 173 -17.58 18.63 -8.57
C GLY A 173 -16.31 17.79 -8.58
N ASP A 174 -15.37 18.03 -7.67
CA ASP A 174 -14.14 17.23 -7.56
C ASP A 174 -14.40 15.77 -7.15
N LEU A 175 -15.54 15.51 -6.53
CA LEU A 175 -15.90 14.20 -6.03
C LEU A 175 -16.86 13.43 -6.94
N SER A 176 -17.24 13.96 -8.11
CA SER A 176 -18.24 13.36 -9.00
C SER A 176 -17.93 11.92 -9.44
N HIS A 177 -16.64 11.59 -9.63
CA HIS A 177 -16.20 10.24 -9.94
C HIS A 177 -16.28 9.26 -8.74
N TYR A 178 -16.37 9.79 -7.51
CA TYR A 178 -16.35 8.96 -6.29
C TYR A 178 -17.73 8.49 -5.84
N ARG A 179 -18.79 8.72 -6.66
CA ARG A 179 -20.15 8.22 -6.38
C ARG A 179 -20.22 6.69 -6.29
N LEU A 180 -19.38 6.00 -7.04
CA LEU A 180 -19.12 4.57 -6.90
C LEU A 180 -17.64 4.35 -6.66
N TYR A 181 -17.29 3.26 -5.96
CA TYR A 181 -15.91 2.96 -5.61
C TYR A 181 -15.64 1.46 -5.72
N SER A 182 -14.64 1.08 -6.50
CA SER A 182 -14.18 -0.30 -6.54
C SER A 182 -12.66 -0.40 -6.59
N ILE A 183 -12.14 -1.47 -6.02
CA ILE A 183 -10.71 -1.75 -5.94
C ILE A 183 -10.36 -3.01 -6.73
N GLY A 184 -9.21 -3.00 -7.37
CA GLY A 184 -8.61 -4.21 -7.92
C GLY A 184 -8.18 -5.15 -6.78
N ARG A 185 -8.63 -6.41 -6.82
CA ARG A 185 -8.20 -7.47 -5.90
C ARG A 185 -6.84 -8.02 -6.31
N SER A 186 -6.53 -7.95 -7.59
CA SER A 186 -5.26 -8.36 -8.16
C SER A 186 -4.50 -7.13 -8.64
N ALA A 187 -3.28 -6.97 -8.18
CA ALA A 187 -2.32 -6.02 -8.71
C ALA A 187 -1.39 -6.66 -9.76
N ASN A 188 -1.66 -7.92 -10.15
CA ASN A 188 -0.92 -8.66 -11.17
C ASN A 188 -1.29 -8.15 -12.58
N GLN A 189 -0.87 -6.94 -12.91
CA GLN A 189 -1.23 -6.24 -14.13
C GLN A 189 -0.47 -6.76 -15.35
N LEU A 190 0.77 -7.22 -15.16
CA LEU A 190 1.63 -7.73 -16.24
C LEU A 190 1.11 -9.03 -16.86
N ALA A 191 0.42 -9.85 -16.08
CA ALA A 191 -0.19 -11.10 -16.55
C ALA A 191 -1.62 -10.92 -17.05
N LYS A 192 -2.21 -9.72 -16.90
CA LYS A 192 -3.62 -9.48 -17.18
C LYS A 192 -3.85 -9.23 -18.67
N PRO A 193 -4.65 -10.05 -19.35
CA PRO A 193 -5.01 -9.77 -20.72
C PRO A 193 -5.98 -8.58 -20.80
N VAL A 194 -5.81 -7.77 -21.82
CA VAL A 194 -6.80 -6.76 -22.20
C VAL A 194 -7.77 -7.41 -23.21
N GLU A 195 -9.05 -7.36 -22.92
CA GLU A 195 -10.08 -7.85 -23.85
C GLU A 195 -10.58 -6.69 -24.70
N VAL A 196 -10.52 -6.86 -26.01
CA VAL A 196 -11.01 -5.89 -26.98
C VAL A 196 -12.08 -6.51 -27.86
N LYS A 197 -13.11 -5.74 -28.22
CA LYS A 197 -14.16 -6.17 -29.13
C LYS A 197 -13.96 -5.51 -30.50
N SER A 198 -13.78 -6.32 -31.53
CA SER A 198 -13.73 -5.85 -32.92
C SER A 198 -14.65 -6.67 -33.79
N ASN A 199 -15.44 -6.01 -34.61
CA ASN A 199 -16.40 -6.67 -35.51
C ASN A 199 -17.31 -7.70 -34.79
N GLY A 200 -17.76 -7.37 -33.59
CA GLY A 200 -18.59 -8.25 -32.77
C GLY A 200 -17.84 -9.39 -32.05
N ARG A 201 -16.55 -9.55 -32.30
CA ARG A 201 -15.73 -10.63 -31.73
C ARG A 201 -14.81 -10.12 -30.61
N TRP A 202 -14.78 -10.82 -29.48
CA TRP A 202 -13.84 -10.57 -28.40
C TRP A 202 -12.48 -11.18 -28.68
N THR A 203 -11.42 -10.43 -28.44
CA THR A 203 -10.03 -10.89 -28.57
C THR A 203 -9.24 -10.47 -27.33
N LYS A 204 -8.44 -11.39 -26.81
CA LYS A 204 -7.52 -11.12 -25.68
C LYS A 204 -6.16 -10.68 -26.22
N LEU A 205 -5.73 -9.50 -25.82
CA LEU A 205 -4.42 -8.96 -26.15
C LEU A 205 -3.54 -9.05 -24.90
N VAL A 206 -2.53 -9.89 -24.93
CA VAL A 206 -1.65 -10.15 -23.77
C VAL A 206 -0.23 -9.59 -24.03
N ARG A 207 0.14 -9.40 -25.28
CA ARG A 207 1.49 -8.99 -25.68
C ARG A 207 1.48 -7.71 -26.51
N ALA A 208 2.57 -6.96 -26.43
CA ALA A 208 2.79 -5.81 -27.27
C ALA A 208 2.69 -6.12 -28.77
N SER A 209 3.15 -7.32 -29.20
CA SER A 209 3.04 -7.79 -30.57
C SER A 209 1.60 -7.97 -31.02
N ASP A 210 0.75 -8.51 -30.15
CA ASP A 210 -0.66 -8.73 -30.44
C ASP A 210 -1.37 -7.39 -30.71
N TYR A 211 -0.97 -6.39 -29.92
CA TYR A 211 -1.48 -5.04 -30.00
C TYR A 211 -1.05 -4.31 -31.29
N ARG A 212 0.18 -4.47 -31.73
CA ARG A 212 0.71 -3.85 -32.96
C ARG A 212 0.10 -4.44 -34.25
N THR A 213 -0.30 -5.68 -34.19
CA THR A 213 -0.92 -6.40 -35.35
C THR A 213 -2.43 -6.24 -35.39
N TYR A 214 -3.03 -5.74 -34.33
CA TYR A 214 -4.48 -5.60 -34.24
C TYR A 214 -4.94 -4.31 -34.94
N PRO A 215 -5.90 -4.38 -35.89
CA PRO A 215 -6.39 -3.19 -36.56
C PRO A 215 -7.05 -2.23 -35.57
N ARG A 216 -6.98 -0.93 -35.84
CA ARG A 216 -7.62 0.11 -35.04
C ARG A 216 -9.08 -0.27 -34.76
N VAL A 217 -9.38 -0.50 -33.50
CA VAL A 217 -10.75 -0.81 -33.07
C VAL A 217 -11.39 0.50 -32.67
N GLY A 218 -12.35 0.95 -33.48
CA GLY A 218 -13.23 2.04 -33.07
C GLY A 218 -14.17 1.51 -31.98
N GLY A 219 -14.01 1.98 -30.77
CA GLY A 219 -14.83 1.62 -29.62
C GLY A 219 -13.98 1.44 -28.37
N ASP A 220 -14.54 1.72 -27.20
CA ASP A 220 -13.87 1.54 -25.94
C ASP A 220 -13.60 0.06 -25.68
N PRO A 221 -12.35 -0.34 -25.44
CA PRO A 221 -12.05 -1.69 -25.03
C PRO A 221 -12.69 -1.93 -23.66
N LEU A 222 -13.55 -2.93 -23.59
CA LEU A 222 -14.11 -3.34 -22.31
C LEU A 222 -13.06 -4.17 -21.56
N VAL A 223 -12.41 -3.57 -20.60
CA VAL A 223 -11.63 -4.32 -19.62
C VAL A 223 -12.61 -4.97 -18.66
N ILE A 224 -13.13 -6.15 -19.03
CA ILE A 224 -13.94 -6.94 -18.11
C ILE A 224 -12.98 -7.51 -17.07
N SER A 225 -13.00 -6.94 -15.90
CA SER A 225 -12.22 -7.41 -14.79
C SER A 225 -13.13 -7.95 -13.72
N SER A 226 -13.23 -9.26 -13.63
CA SER A 226 -13.81 -9.95 -12.47
C SER A 226 -13.01 -9.75 -11.18
N ASP A 227 -11.83 -9.10 -11.29
CA ASP A 227 -10.90 -8.89 -10.20
C ASP A 227 -11.15 -7.62 -9.40
N PHE A 228 -12.22 -6.90 -9.67
CA PHE A 228 -12.61 -5.75 -8.87
C PHE A 228 -13.61 -6.13 -7.79
N LEU A 229 -13.50 -5.48 -6.64
CA LEU A 229 -14.44 -5.55 -5.54
C LEU A 229 -15.09 -4.18 -5.36
N ALA A 230 -16.42 -4.10 -5.55
CA ALA A 230 -17.17 -2.87 -5.43
C ALA A 230 -17.68 -2.65 -4.00
N TRP A 231 -17.70 -1.41 -3.55
CA TRP A 231 -18.36 -1.03 -2.31
C TRP A 231 -19.88 -1.00 -2.49
N ARG A 232 -20.58 -1.82 -1.72
CA ARG A 232 -22.05 -1.97 -1.82
C ARG A 232 -22.83 -0.88 -1.08
N GLY A 233 -22.21 -0.12 -0.20
CA GLY A 233 -22.86 0.93 0.59
C GLY A 233 -23.14 2.22 -0.21
N ASN A 234 -23.43 2.10 -1.51
CA ASN A 234 -23.77 3.24 -2.38
C ASN A 234 -25.25 3.54 -2.21
N GLU A 235 -25.57 4.60 -1.50
CA GLU A 235 -26.95 5.03 -1.34
C GLU A 235 -27.46 5.64 -2.66
N GLY A 236 -28.53 5.06 -3.20
CA GLY A 236 -29.28 5.62 -4.34
C GLY A 236 -28.67 5.41 -5.72
N GLU A 237 -27.60 4.64 -5.85
CA GLU A 237 -26.99 4.30 -7.15
C GLU A 237 -26.86 2.79 -7.34
N ASP A 238 -26.99 2.33 -8.59
CA ASP A 238 -26.66 0.96 -8.96
C ASP A 238 -25.16 0.73 -8.80
N SER A 239 -24.80 -0.37 -8.17
CA SER A 239 -23.44 -0.84 -8.09
C SER A 239 -22.91 -1.28 -9.46
N PHE A 240 -21.61 -1.50 -9.58
CA PHE A 240 -21.02 -2.02 -10.80
C PHE A 240 -21.56 -3.43 -11.12
N SER A 241 -22.52 -3.54 -12.01
CA SER A 241 -23.42 -4.67 -12.24
C SER A 241 -22.76 -6.03 -12.55
N GLN A 242 -21.46 -6.10 -12.72
CA GLN A 242 -20.73 -7.34 -13.03
C GLN A 242 -19.60 -7.63 -12.05
N ARG A 243 -19.58 -6.99 -10.89
CA ARG A 243 -18.51 -7.11 -9.90
C ARG A 243 -19.03 -7.69 -8.60
N PRO A 244 -18.26 -8.55 -7.95
CA PRO A 244 -18.52 -8.90 -6.56
C PRO A 244 -18.62 -7.65 -5.71
N GLU A 245 -19.57 -7.65 -4.77
CA GLU A 245 -19.83 -6.52 -3.89
C GLU A 245 -19.58 -6.89 -2.44
N THR A 246 -19.16 -5.93 -1.65
CA THR A 246 -19.00 -6.08 -0.21
C THR A 246 -19.36 -4.80 0.55
N MET A 247 -19.89 -4.97 1.75
CA MET A 247 -20.03 -3.91 2.76
C MET A 247 -18.91 -3.99 3.81
N ASP A 248 -18.05 -5.00 3.73
CA ASP A 248 -16.96 -5.16 4.69
C ASP A 248 -15.89 -4.10 4.48
N GLN A 249 -15.71 -3.27 5.50
CA GLN A 249 -14.73 -2.19 5.47
C GLN A 249 -13.29 -2.69 5.42
N ASP A 250 -13.03 -3.88 5.95
CA ASP A 250 -11.70 -4.43 6.03
C ASP A 250 -11.15 -4.78 4.65
N GLU A 251 -12.02 -5.09 3.69
CA GLU A 251 -11.64 -5.30 2.29
C GLU A 251 -11.00 -4.06 1.64
N PHE A 252 -11.31 -2.88 2.14
CA PHE A 252 -10.82 -1.61 1.60
C PHE A 252 -9.68 -1.00 2.42
N ARG A 253 -9.47 -1.43 3.65
CA ARG A 253 -8.53 -0.83 4.59
C ARG A 253 -7.49 -1.77 5.17
N TYR A 254 -7.51 -3.08 4.81
CA TYR A 254 -6.53 -4.01 5.36
C TYR A 254 -5.10 -3.49 5.21
N ALA A 255 -4.32 -3.74 6.25
CA ALA A 255 -3.02 -3.14 6.38
C ALA A 255 -1.92 -3.96 5.69
N ILE A 256 -0.94 -3.26 5.16
CA ILE A 256 0.29 -3.81 4.59
C ILE A 256 1.43 -3.59 5.59
N ASN A 257 2.44 -4.45 5.55
CA ASN A 257 3.68 -4.29 6.33
C ASN A 257 3.48 -4.17 7.85
N GLN A 258 2.42 -4.76 8.37
CA GLN A 258 2.18 -4.74 9.82
C GLN A 258 2.94 -5.83 10.55
N THR A 259 3.33 -5.52 11.78
CA THR A 259 3.89 -6.49 12.74
C THR A 259 2.90 -6.70 13.88
N VAL A 260 2.57 -7.96 14.16
CA VAL A 260 1.83 -8.34 15.35
C VAL A 260 2.81 -8.84 16.39
N ILE A 261 2.71 -8.31 17.62
CA ILE A 261 3.49 -8.78 18.78
C ILE A 261 2.54 -9.54 19.69
N PHE A 262 2.87 -10.79 20.00
CA PHE A 262 2.06 -11.62 20.89
C PHE A 262 2.93 -12.39 21.89
N LEU A 263 2.33 -12.80 23.01
CA LEU A 263 3.00 -13.63 23.99
C LEU A 263 3.02 -15.08 23.51
N ALA A 264 4.19 -15.62 23.21
CA ALA A 264 4.36 -17.01 22.82
C ALA A 264 4.31 -17.95 24.03
N ASN A 265 4.60 -17.45 25.24
CA ASN A 265 4.46 -18.20 26.48
C ASN A 265 4.00 -17.22 27.59
N GLN A 266 2.99 -17.60 28.35
CA GLN A 266 2.47 -16.81 29.48
C GLN A 266 3.30 -16.99 30.77
N ARG A 267 4.20 -17.97 30.80
CA ARG A 267 5.07 -18.21 31.95
C ARG A 267 6.32 -17.34 31.88
N LEU A 268 6.52 -16.52 32.89
CA LEU A 268 7.75 -15.78 33.10
C LEU A 268 8.79 -16.73 33.74
N THR A 269 9.93 -16.87 33.08
CA THR A 269 11.07 -17.64 33.63
C THR A 269 12.27 -16.67 33.70
N ASP A 270 12.87 -16.52 34.88
CA ASP A 270 14.03 -15.66 35.08
C ASP A 270 13.88 -14.22 34.51
N ARG A 271 12.72 -13.63 34.70
CA ARG A 271 12.35 -12.32 34.13
C ARG A 271 12.33 -12.27 32.59
N VAL A 272 12.23 -13.41 31.93
CA VAL A 272 12.23 -13.49 30.47
C VAL A 272 10.87 -13.92 29.96
N LEU A 273 10.27 -13.10 29.11
CA LEU A 273 9.11 -13.44 28.32
C LEU A 273 9.54 -13.96 26.93
N LYS A 274 8.87 -14.99 26.45
CA LYS A 274 8.95 -15.39 25.05
C LYS A 274 7.87 -14.65 24.28
N VAL A 275 8.29 -13.87 23.30
CA VAL A 275 7.42 -13.05 22.47
C VAL A 275 7.51 -13.54 21.04
N GLY A 276 6.37 -13.72 20.40
CA GLY A 276 6.26 -14.00 18.98
C GLY A 276 6.02 -12.76 18.15
N LEU A 277 6.53 -12.76 16.92
CA LEU A 277 6.31 -11.74 15.91
C LEU A 277 5.69 -12.38 14.68
N LEU A 278 4.64 -11.75 14.16
CA LEU A 278 4.05 -12.10 12.86
C LEU A 278 4.02 -10.86 11.99
N ASN A 279 4.22 -11.05 10.71
CA ASN A 279 3.91 -10.02 9.72
C ASN A 279 2.57 -10.31 9.04
N SER A 280 1.92 -9.28 8.55
CA SER A 280 0.71 -9.40 7.77
C SER A 280 0.88 -8.68 6.44
N ASN A 281 0.45 -9.35 5.36
CA ASN A 281 0.41 -8.80 4.01
C ASN A 281 1.73 -8.13 3.58
N SER A 282 2.85 -8.81 3.76
CA SER A 282 4.18 -8.27 3.44
C SER A 282 4.94 -9.20 2.47
N PRO A 283 4.57 -9.23 1.17
CA PRO A 283 5.22 -10.12 0.18
C PRO A 283 6.71 -9.84 0.01
N THR A 284 7.14 -8.64 0.31
CA THR A 284 8.56 -8.22 0.23
C THR A 284 9.28 -8.22 1.58
N PHE A 285 8.76 -8.94 2.58
CA PHE A 285 9.36 -9.06 3.90
C PHE A 285 10.83 -9.49 3.84
N ALA A 286 11.70 -8.81 4.58
CA ALA A 286 13.09 -9.20 4.77
C ALA A 286 13.37 -9.61 6.22
N ARG A 287 12.97 -8.78 7.20
CA ARG A 287 13.27 -9.00 8.61
C ARG A 287 12.40 -8.16 9.52
N PHE A 288 12.39 -8.49 10.80
CA PHE A 288 11.87 -7.61 11.84
C PHE A 288 12.96 -6.66 12.36
N LEU A 289 12.55 -5.47 12.74
CA LEU A 289 13.32 -4.53 13.54
C LEU A 289 12.64 -4.45 14.91
N ILE A 290 13.41 -4.64 15.99
CA ILE A 290 12.91 -4.61 17.35
C ILE A 290 13.65 -3.54 18.17
N ARG A 291 12.96 -2.97 19.16
CA ARG A 291 13.53 -2.01 20.10
C ARG A 291 12.85 -2.16 21.47
N SER A 292 13.61 -2.41 22.51
CA SER A 292 13.16 -2.31 23.90
C SER A 292 13.33 -0.87 24.42
N ASP A 293 12.70 -0.53 25.56
CA ASP A 293 12.84 0.79 26.19
C ASP A 293 14.29 1.18 26.51
N GLU A 294 15.13 0.18 26.78
CA GLU A 294 16.53 0.37 27.14
C GLU A 294 17.45 0.55 25.93
N ALA A 295 16.95 0.24 24.73
CA ALA A 295 17.75 0.32 23.52
C ALA A 295 17.55 1.66 22.80
N ALA A 296 18.65 2.36 22.48
CA ALA A 296 18.60 3.56 21.65
C ALA A 296 18.21 3.24 20.20
N ASP A 297 18.67 2.09 19.68
CA ASP A 297 18.58 1.73 18.28
C ASP A 297 17.64 0.56 17.98
N TRP A 298 17.19 0.50 16.74
CA TRP A 298 16.46 -0.63 16.20
C TRP A 298 17.42 -1.77 15.87
N LEU A 299 17.18 -2.95 16.45
CA LEU A 299 17.98 -4.15 16.22
C LEU A 299 17.30 -5.05 15.19
N PRO A 300 17.95 -5.40 14.08
CA PRO A 300 17.42 -6.32 13.10
C PRO A 300 17.39 -7.75 13.65
N THR A 301 16.31 -8.47 13.39
CA THR A 301 16.20 -9.91 13.66
C THR A 301 15.42 -10.63 12.57
N PRO A 302 15.93 -11.75 12.04
CA PRO A 302 15.15 -12.62 11.17
C PRO A 302 14.19 -13.52 11.95
N SER A 303 14.38 -13.62 13.28
CA SER A 303 13.60 -14.53 14.12
C SER A 303 12.20 -14.02 14.38
N ALA A 304 11.21 -14.90 14.17
CA ALA A 304 9.83 -14.69 14.56
C ALA A 304 9.58 -14.91 16.06
N ALA A 305 10.60 -15.34 16.83
CA ALA A 305 10.49 -15.54 18.27
C ALA A 305 11.69 -14.91 18.98
N ILE A 306 11.41 -14.10 19.98
CA ILE A 306 12.42 -13.39 20.76
C ILE A 306 12.26 -13.65 22.25
N LYS A 307 13.36 -13.57 22.98
CA LYS A 307 13.40 -13.60 24.43
C LYS A 307 13.53 -12.16 24.93
N TRP A 308 12.51 -11.67 25.62
CA TRP A 308 12.47 -10.30 26.14
C TRP A 308 12.69 -10.33 27.65
N ARG A 309 13.83 -9.83 28.12
CA ARG A 309 14.14 -9.69 29.54
C ARG A 309 13.45 -8.45 30.10
N LEU A 310 12.73 -8.62 31.20
CA LEU A 310 12.02 -7.54 31.88
C LEU A 310 12.85 -6.97 33.04
N HIS A 311 12.71 -5.67 33.27
CA HIS A 311 13.12 -4.98 34.48
C HIS A 311 11.90 -4.64 35.37
N PRO A 312 12.08 -4.39 36.68
CA PRO A 312 11.00 -3.93 37.54
C PRO A 312 10.32 -2.67 36.97
N GLY A 313 8.99 -2.64 37.02
CA GLY A 313 8.20 -1.53 36.49
C GLY A 313 7.69 -1.78 35.08
N THR A 314 7.47 -0.70 34.35
CA THR A 314 6.92 -0.74 32.99
C THR A 314 8.00 -1.01 31.95
N ASN A 315 7.80 -2.05 31.17
CA ASN A 315 8.65 -2.43 30.04
C ASN A 315 7.89 -2.24 28.73
N ARG A 316 8.57 -1.77 27.68
CA ARG A 316 8.01 -1.61 26.34
C ARG A 316 8.88 -2.33 25.32
N LEU A 317 8.24 -3.14 24.50
CA LEU A 317 8.84 -3.74 23.31
C LEU A 317 8.16 -3.15 22.10
N SER A 318 8.94 -2.63 21.17
CA SER A 318 8.44 -2.14 19.88
C SER A 318 9.03 -3.00 18.76
N ALA A 319 8.20 -3.27 17.74
CA ALA A 319 8.63 -4.03 16.57
C ALA A 319 8.00 -3.44 15.31
N ARG A 320 8.69 -3.57 14.20
CA ARG A 320 8.20 -3.31 12.84
C ARG A 320 8.92 -4.20 11.84
N ILE A 321 8.36 -4.38 10.66
CA ILE A 321 9.06 -5.04 9.56
C ILE A 321 10.00 -4.07 8.84
N GLU A 322 10.98 -4.65 8.16
CA GLU A 322 11.72 -4.01 7.07
C GLU A 322 11.61 -4.90 5.83
N THR A 323 11.28 -4.29 4.70
CA THR A 323 11.16 -4.98 3.41
C THR A 323 12.52 -5.12 2.72
N ARG A 324 12.61 -5.99 1.69
CA ARG A 324 13.81 -6.14 0.84
C ARG A 324 14.19 -4.85 0.10
N HIS A 325 13.24 -3.94 -0.05
CA HIS A 325 13.43 -2.62 -0.67
C HIS A 325 13.77 -1.51 0.33
N GLY A 326 13.94 -1.86 1.63
CA GLY A 326 14.29 -0.90 2.68
C GLY A 326 13.12 -0.12 3.28
N TRP A 327 11.88 -0.40 2.85
CA TRP A 327 10.70 0.23 3.47
C TRP A 327 10.46 -0.35 4.85
N ARG A 328 9.99 0.50 5.75
CA ARG A 328 9.78 0.14 7.16
C ARG A 328 8.33 0.32 7.53
N GLY A 329 7.69 -0.78 7.86
CA GLY A 329 6.29 -0.79 8.26
C GLY A 329 6.02 -0.06 9.58
N THR A 330 4.75 0.02 9.91
CA THR A 330 4.26 0.70 11.12
C THR A 330 4.78 0.05 12.39
N ILE A 331 5.07 0.88 13.39
CA ILE A 331 5.55 0.43 14.70
C ILE A 331 4.39 -0.15 15.51
N SER A 332 4.50 -1.43 15.85
CA SER A 332 3.68 -2.06 16.89
C SER A 332 4.42 -2.06 18.22
N SER A 333 3.69 -1.93 19.34
CA SER A 333 4.28 -1.92 20.66
C SER A 333 3.49 -2.75 21.65
N MET A 334 4.20 -3.47 22.52
CA MET A 334 3.67 -4.18 23.68
C MET A 334 4.21 -3.55 24.95
N ARG A 335 3.37 -3.35 25.95
CA ARG A 335 3.77 -2.88 27.27
C ARG A 335 3.45 -3.96 28.31
N VAL A 336 4.42 -4.20 29.21
CA VAL A 336 4.29 -5.16 30.30
C VAL A 336 4.78 -4.51 31.57
N PHE A 337 3.95 -4.56 32.63
CA PHE A 337 4.37 -4.17 33.98
C PHE A 337 4.88 -5.41 34.71
N TYR A 338 6.14 -5.40 35.11
CA TYR A 338 6.75 -6.47 35.90
C TYR A 338 6.95 -6.03 37.34
N LYS A 339 6.29 -6.75 38.27
CA LYS A 339 6.50 -6.63 39.71
C LYS A 339 7.31 -7.83 40.19
N PRO A 340 8.56 -7.65 40.62
CA PRO A 340 9.35 -8.75 41.13
C PRO A 340 8.72 -9.34 42.41
N PRO A 341 8.88 -10.63 42.68
CA PRO A 341 8.50 -11.22 43.94
C PRO A 341 9.23 -10.50 45.10
N LEU A 342 8.55 -10.40 46.25
CA LEU A 342 9.09 -9.69 47.43
C LEU A 342 10.48 -10.16 47.85
N PHE A 343 10.81 -11.44 47.62
CA PHE A 343 12.12 -12.01 47.96
C PHE A 343 13.27 -11.61 47.00
N GLU A 344 12.99 -11.15 45.78
CA GLU A 344 14.03 -10.65 44.87
C GLU A 344 14.41 -9.21 45.15
N SER A 345 13.64 -8.47 45.94
CA SER A 345 13.94 -7.06 46.31
C SER A 345 14.81 -6.93 47.53
N LEU A 346 15.11 -8.01 48.24
CA LEU A 346 16.06 -7.99 49.37
C LEU A 346 17.50 -8.00 48.82
N PRO A 347 18.37 -7.08 49.27
CA PRO A 347 19.78 -7.17 48.95
C PRO A 347 20.29 -8.51 49.47
N SER A 348 21.04 -9.24 48.63
CA SER A 348 21.67 -10.49 49.05
C SER A 348 22.55 -10.22 50.26
N PHE A 349 22.05 -10.51 51.43
CA PHE A 349 22.88 -10.63 52.62
C PHE A 349 23.86 -11.79 52.35
N ARG A 350 25.05 -11.50 51.90
CA ARG A 350 26.18 -12.41 52.02
C ARG A 350 26.44 -12.49 53.51
N GLY A 351 25.81 -13.46 54.13
CA GLY A 351 26.01 -13.77 55.52
C GLY A 351 27.48 -14.05 55.79
N GLY A 352 28.12 -13.16 56.51
CA GLY A 352 29.35 -13.46 57.18
C GLY A 352 29.10 -14.65 58.14
N LEU A 353 29.82 -15.74 57.95
CA LEU A 353 29.89 -16.83 58.91
C LEU A 353 30.36 -16.26 60.24
N LEU A 354 29.46 -16.15 61.21
CA LEU A 354 29.81 -16.05 62.61
C LEU A 354 30.44 -17.39 63.01
N LYS A 355 31.77 -17.44 63.14
CA LYS A 355 32.46 -18.49 63.90
C LYS A 355 32.05 -18.35 65.36
N LEU A 356 31.20 -19.21 65.84
CA LEU A 356 31.13 -19.47 67.28
C LEU A 356 32.36 -20.31 67.69
N VAL A 357 33.25 -19.70 68.43
CA VAL A 357 34.28 -20.34 69.19
C VAL A 357 33.70 -20.51 70.59
N GLY A 358 33.76 -21.73 71.13
CA GLY A 358 33.39 -22.10 72.45
C GLY A 358 33.33 -23.59 72.65
#